data_5d866f0286cbfeaffc4e5dfed698137c
#
_entry.id   5d866f0286cbfeaffc4e5dfed698137c
#
_cell.length_a   1.000
_cell.length_b   1.000
_cell.length_c   1.000
_cell.angle_alpha   90.00
_cell.angle_beta   90.00
_cell.angle_gamma   90.00
#
_symmetry.space_group_name_H-M   'P 1'
#
loop_
_entity.id
_entity.type
_entity.pdbx_description
1 polymer ?
#
loop_
_entity_poly.entity_id
_entity_poly.type
_entity_poly.pdbx_seq_one_letter_code
_entity_poly.pdbx_strand_id
1 'polypeptide(L)'
;MRDWLTMPHVASIGLEVHARSIKGCASIRSRARSAGSPFSYDPASVADSILSIESPGAVYESGVTGFPFCREPRCLGVDCVIGAVSKMQRPAADKRRKTDKRDAEFSAKQLALHEIVEVHVPDCECEGARDLSQAPADARERLPCYRQAAPLQVPAQEWAVPP
;
A
#
# COMPACT_ATOMS: atom_id res chain seq x y z
N MET A 1 -14.90 -4.92 16.30
CA MET A 1 -13.54 -5.18 15.80
C MET A 1 -13.50 -6.66 15.46
N ARG A 2 -13.45 -7.04 14.19
CA ARG A 2 -13.36 -8.46 13.82
C ARG A 2 -11.93 -8.92 14.06
N ASP A 3 -11.79 -9.98 14.82
CA ASP A 3 -10.49 -10.56 15.15
C ASP A 3 -10.05 -11.45 13.97
N TRP A 4 -9.61 -10.81 12.89
CA TRP A 4 -9.21 -11.46 11.64
C TRP A 4 -8.00 -12.40 11.82
N LEU A 5 -7.22 -12.22 12.89
CA LEU A 5 -6.13 -13.14 13.28
C LEU A 5 -6.64 -14.54 13.67
N THR A 6 -7.92 -14.66 14.02
CA THR A 6 -8.50 -15.94 14.49
C THR A 6 -9.26 -16.69 13.39
N MET A 7 -9.53 -16.07 12.23
CA MET A 7 -10.22 -16.72 11.13
C MET A 7 -9.21 -17.46 10.24
N PRO A 8 -9.35 -18.78 10.07
CA PRO A 8 -8.47 -19.53 9.17
C PRO A 8 -8.82 -19.21 7.72
N HIS A 9 -8.01 -18.40 7.06
CA HIS A 9 -8.13 -18.23 5.61
C HIS A 9 -7.70 -19.51 4.90
N VAL A 10 -8.48 -19.94 3.92
CA VAL A 10 -8.12 -21.06 3.03
C VAL A 10 -7.08 -20.57 2.03
N ALA A 11 -7.17 -19.33 1.60
CA ALA A 11 -6.22 -18.69 0.71
C ALA A 11 -5.68 -17.38 1.29
N SER A 12 -4.36 -17.21 1.27
CA SER A 12 -3.67 -15.98 1.66
C SER A 12 -3.13 -15.30 0.40
N ILE A 13 -3.49 -14.05 0.20
CA ILE A 13 -3.16 -13.30 -1.01
C ILE A 13 -2.30 -12.11 -0.63
N GLY A 14 -1.08 -12.07 -1.16
CA GLY A 14 -0.20 -10.91 -1.06
C GLY A 14 -0.37 -10.03 -2.29
N LEU A 15 -0.52 -8.74 -2.09
CA LEU A 15 -0.64 -7.75 -3.13
C LEU A 15 0.53 -6.78 -3.05
N GLU A 16 1.19 -6.56 -4.18
CA GLU A 16 2.15 -5.47 -4.35
C GLU A 16 1.48 -4.36 -5.13
N VAL A 17 1.23 -3.24 -4.47
CA VAL A 17 0.41 -2.15 -4.98
C VAL A 17 1.30 -0.97 -5.37
N HIS A 18 1.31 -0.63 -6.63
CA HIS A 18 1.98 0.56 -7.18
C HIS A 18 0.95 1.56 -7.69
N ALA A 19 1.37 2.80 -7.93
CA ALA A 19 0.48 3.88 -8.38
C ALA A 19 -0.29 3.58 -9.70
N ARG A 20 0.17 2.63 -10.51
CA ARG A 20 -0.41 2.30 -11.83
C ARG A 20 -0.61 0.82 -12.08
N SER A 21 -0.24 -0.04 -11.15
CA SER A 21 -0.34 -1.49 -11.33
C SER A 21 -0.41 -2.21 -10.00
N ILE A 22 -1.11 -3.32 -9.98
CA ILE A 22 -1.19 -4.20 -8.83
C ILE A 22 -0.72 -5.57 -9.28
N LYS A 23 0.18 -6.17 -8.51
CA LYS A 23 0.62 -7.55 -8.69
C LYS A 23 0.16 -8.36 -7.50
N GLY A 24 -0.55 -9.43 -7.75
CA GLY A 24 -1.04 -10.35 -6.72
C GLY A 24 -0.33 -11.68 -6.77
N CYS A 25 -0.11 -12.29 -5.62
CA CYS A 25 0.30 -13.66 -5.47
C CYS A 25 -0.61 -14.35 -4.46
N ALA A 26 -1.26 -15.42 -4.86
CA ALA A 26 -2.10 -16.22 -3.98
C ALA A 26 -1.32 -17.45 -3.48
N SER A 27 -1.30 -17.65 -2.17
CA SER A 27 -0.86 -18.87 -1.51
C SER A 27 -2.07 -19.59 -0.95
N ILE A 28 -2.43 -20.74 -1.52
CA ILE A 28 -3.52 -21.59 -1.05
C ILE A 28 -2.90 -22.67 -0.16
N ARG A 29 -3.47 -22.92 1.03
CA ARG A 29 -2.97 -23.85 2.05
C ARG A 29 -2.67 -25.27 1.51
N SER A 30 -3.32 -25.70 0.44
CA SER A 30 -3.13 -27.03 -0.17
C SER A 30 -2.26 -27.04 -1.43
N ARG A 31 -2.06 -25.90 -2.10
CA ARG A 31 -1.22 -25.77 -3.31
C ARG A 31 -0.79 -24.31 -3.48
N ALA A 32 0.51 -24.05 -3.41
CA ALA A 32 1.08 -22.77 -3.81
C ALA A 32 0.83 -22.57 -5.32
N ARG A 33 -0.24 -21.88 -5.68
CA ARG A 33 -0.42 -21.37 -7.04
C ARG A 33 0.03 -19.93 -7.04
N SER A 34 1.21 -19.68 -7.54
CA SER A 34 1.67 -18.36 -7.92
C SER A 34 0.87 -17.91 -9.15
N ALA A 35 -0.32 -17.40 -8.94
CA ALA A 35 -1.07 -16.70 -9.98
C ALA A 35 -0.54 -15.26 -10.02
N GLY A 36 0.57 -15.05 -10.71
CA GLY A 36 1.05 -13.72 -11.04
C GLY A 36 0.22 -13.13 -12.17
N SER A 37 -0.99 -12.67 -11.88
CA SER A 37 -1.75 -11.86 -12.83
C SER A 37 -1.46 -10.38 -12.56
N PRO A 38 -1.07 -9.60 -13.57
CA PRO A 38 -1.12 -8.16 -13.46
C PRO A 38 -2.60 -7.76 -13.38
N PHE A 39 -3.01 -7.22 -12.24
CA PHE A 39 -4.32 -6.61 -12.12
C PHE A 39 -4.26 -5.19 -12.71
N SER A 40 -5.31 -4.77 -13.38
CA SER A 40 -5.54 -3.34 -13.61
C SER A 40 -5.56 -2.61 -12.27
N TYR A 41 -5.12 -1.35 -12.23
CA TYR A 41 -5.26 -0.52 -11.01
C TYR A 41 -6.73 -0.13 -10.84
N ASP A 42 -7.52 -1.12 -10.49
CA ASP A 42 -8.93 -1.01 -10.18
C ASP A 42 -9.22 -1.88 -8.95
N PRO A 43 -9.40 -1.27 -7.77
CA PRO A 43 -9.66 -1.99 -6.53
C PRO A 43 -10.87 -2.92 -6.60
N ALA A 44 -11.90 -2.56 -7.37
CA ALA A 44 -13.09 -3.38 -7.52
C ALA A 44 -12.77 -4.69 -8.26
N SER A 45 -12.06 -4.62 -9.40
CA SER A 45 -11.62 -5.82 -10.14
C SER A 45 -10.70 -6.72 -9.31
N VAL A 46 -9.86 -6.11 -8.47
CA VAL A 46 -9.01 -6.87 -7.53
C VAL A 46 -9.85 -7.56 -6.47
N ALA A 47 -10.83 -6.86 -5.90
CA ALA A 47 -11.74 -7.42 -4.91
C ALA A 47 -12.55 -8.57 -5.47
N ASP A 48 -13.11 -8.44 -6.68
CA ASP A 48 -13.87 -9.50 -7.36
C ASP A 48 -12.99 -10.74 -7.60
N SER A 49 -11.75 -10.53 -8.03
CA SER A 49 -10.80 -11.62 -8.24
C SER A 49 -10.44 -12.33 -6.92
N ILE A 50 -10.31 -11.59 -5.83
CA ILE A 50 -10.07 -12.15 -4.50
C ILE A 50 -11.29 -12.93 -4.02
N LEU A 51 -12.47 -12.36 -4.13
CA LEU A 51 -13.74 -12.98 -3.70
C LEU A 51 -14.11 -14.23 -4.49
N SER A 52 -13.54 -14.41 -5.69
CA SER A 52 -13.68 -15.65 -6.44
C SER A 52 -12.99 -16.86 -5.80
N ILE A 53 -12.14 -16.61 -4.79
CA ILE A 53 -11.40 -17.64 -4.06
C ILE A 53 -12.14 -17.95 -2.77
N GLU A 54 -12.13 -19.20 -2.36
CA GLU A 54 -12.79 -19.64 -1.12
C GLU A 54 -12.08 -19.08 0.12
N SER A 55 -12.83 -18.39 0.98
CA SER A 55 -12.35 -17.84 2.26
C SER A 55 -11.01 -17.10 2.15
N PRO A 56 -10.93 -16.05 1.33
CA PRO A 56 -9.69 -15.36 1.05
C PRO A 56 -9.34 -14.34 2.14
N GLY A 57 -8.05 -14.25 2.49
CA GLY A 57 -7.47 -13.11 3.21
C GLY A 57 -6.45 -12.41 2.33
N ALA A 58 -6.45 -11.09 2.31
CA ALA A 58 -5.53 -10.29 1.51
C ALA A 58 -4.64 -9.40 2.39
N VAL A 59 -3.40 -9.22 1.97
CA VAL A 59 -2.45 -8.32 2.60
C VAL A 59 -1.66 -7.55 1.55
N TYR A 60 -1.43 -6.27 1.79
CA TYR A 60 -0.47 -5.48 1.01
C TYR A 60 0.43 -4.64 1.91
N GLU A 61 1.57 -4.21 1.36
CA GLU A 61 2.52 -3.38 2.09
C GLU A 61 2.04 -1.93 2.14
N SER A 62 2.15 -1.31 3.32
CA SER A 62 1.95 0.13 3.48
C SER A 62 2.93 0.90 2.58
N GLY A 63 2.42 1.65 1.64
CA GLY A 63 3.18 2.42 0.66
C GLY A 63 2.49 3.72 0.27
N VAL A 64 2.91 4.29 -0.84
CA VAL A 64 2.42 5.57 -1.39
C VAL A 64 0.93 5.58 -1.75
N THR A 65 0.28 4.43 -1.84
CA THR A 65 -1.15 4.32 -2.15
C THR A 65 -2.05 4.60 -0.95
N GLY A 66 -1.47 4.72 0.25
CA GLY A 66 -2.20 5.06 1.47
C GLY A 66 -3.25 4.02 1.89
N PHE A 67 -4.20 4.47 2.70
CA PHE A 67 -5.26 3.63 3.27
C PHE A 67 -6.49 3.40 2.36
N PRO A 68 -6.81 4.24 1.37
CA PRO A 68 -7.99 4.04 0.52
C PRO A 68 -8.04 2.66 -0.12
N PHE A 69 -6.89 2.15 -0.59
CA PHE A 69 -6.80 0.82 -1.19
C PHE A 69 -7.20 -0.32 -0.24
N CYS A 70 -7.04 -0.17 1.07
CA CYS A 70 -7.53 -1.15 2.05
C CYS A 70 -9.03 -1.00 2.31
N ARG A 71 -9.52 0.21 2.32
CA ARG A 71 -10.94 0.50 2.64
C ARG A 71 -11.89 0.00 1.57
N GLU A 72 -11.57 0.21 0.28
CA GLU A 72 -12.43 -0.20 -0.83
C GLU A 72 -12.66 -1.71 -0.87
N PRO A 73 -11.65 -2.60 -0.88
CA PRO A 73 -11.88 -4.04 -0.79
C PRO A 73 -12.62 -4.46 0.48
N ARG A 74 -12.35 -3.82 1.63
CA ARG A 74 -13.10 -4.10 2.87
C ARG A 74 -14.58 -3.76 2.75
N CYS A 75 -14.94 -2.66 2.08
CA CYS A 75 -16.32 -2.31 1.78
C CYS A 75 -17.00 -3.34 0.86
N LEU A 76 -16.25 -3.98 -0.03
CA LEU A 76 -16.71 -5.04 -0.91
C LEU A 76 -16.70 -6.43 -0.24
N GLY A 77 -16.33 -6.53 1.02
CA GLY A 77 -16.36 -7.76 1.81
C GLY A 77 -15.08 -8.58 1.79
N VAL A 78 -13.99 -8.07 1.21
CA VAL A 78 -12.66 -8.69 1.26
C VAL A 78 -12.05 -8.46 2.63
N ASP A 79 -11.54 -9.52 3.25
CA ASP A 79 -10.73 -9.39 4.47
C ASP A 79 -9.31 -8.97 4.08
N CYS A 80 -9.09 -7.65 4.03
CA CYS A 80 -7.85 -7.03 3.58
C CYS A 80 -7.15 -6.30 4.73
N VAL A 81 -5.85 -6.53 4.88
CA VAL A 81 -5.01 -5.89 5.91
C VAL A 81 -3.79 -5.21 5.30
N ILE A 82 -3.26 -4.23 6.00
CA ILE A 82 -2.00 -3.57 5.65
C ILE A 82 -0.90 -4.15 6.52
N GLY A 83 0.14 -4.70 5.90
CA GLY A 83 1.29 -5.24 6.60
C GLY A 83 2.42 -4.23 6.77
N ALA A 84 2.96 -4.11 7.98
CA ALA A 84 4.19 -3.37 8.26
C ALA A 84 5.41 -4.24 7.93
N VAL A 85 5.72 -4.41 6.64
CA VAL A 85 6.79 -5.31 6.16
C VAL A 85 8.16 -4.95 6.77
N SER A 86 8.40 -3.68 7.07
CA SER A 86 9.63 -3.24 7.74
C SER A 86 9.81 -3.81 9.15
N LYS A 87 8.72 -4.22 9.81
CA LYS A 87 8.72 -4.85 11.14
C LYS A 87 8.74 -6.38 11.08
N MET A 88 8.59 -6.96 9.88
CA MET A 88 8.61 -8.41 9.69
C MET A 88 10.01 -8.88 9.33
N GLN A 89 10.40 -10.05 9.88
CA GLN A 89 11.72 -10.62 9.61
C GLN A 89 11.75 -11.22 8.21
N ARG A 90 12.58 -10.65 7.34
CA ARG A 90 12.85 -11.19 6.00
C ARG A 90 14.11 -12.02 6.01
N PRO A 91 14.12 -13.23 5.42
CA PRO A 91 15.34 -14.01 5.22
C PRO A 91 16.39 -13.19 4.46
N ALA A 92 17.66 -13.31 4.88
CA ALA A 92 18.76 -12.52 4.28
C ALA A 92 18.94 -12.81 2.77
N ALA A 93 18.59 -14.01 2.32
CA ALA A 93 18.63 -14.41 0.91
C ALA A 93 17.64 -13.62 0.04
N ASP A 94 16.47 -13.24 0.59
CA ASP A 94 15.43 -12.52 -0.14
C ASP A 94 15.72 -11.02 -0.25
N LYS A 95 16.54 -10.46 0.65
CA LYS A 95 16.96 -9.05 0.60
C LYS A 95 17.77 -8.71 -0.64
N ARG A 96 18.48 -9.69 -1.23
CA ARG A 96 19.36 -9.46 -2.41
C ARG A 96 18.65 -9.54 -3.75
N ARG A 97 17.42 -10.06 -3.80
CA ARG A 97 16.66 -10.25 -5.05
C ARG A 97 15.24 -9.72 -4.90
N LYS A 98 15.12 -8.42 -4.61
CA LYS A 98 13.83 -7.76 -4.47
C LYS A 98 13.12 -7.73 -5.83
N THR A 99 11.93 -8.33 -5.92
CA THR A 99 11.01 -8.23 -7.04
C THR A 99 9.60 -8.17 -6.50
N ASP A 100 8.71 -7.41 -7.15
CA ASP A 100 7.32 -7.25 -6.73
C ASP A 100 6.62 -8.60 -6.51
N LYS A 101 6.91 -9.60 -7.36
CA LYS A 101 6.37 -10.96 -7.20
C LYS A 101 6.80 -11.60 -5.88
N ARG A 102 8.08 -11.50 -5.52
CA ARG A 102 8.61 -12.07 -4.26
C ARG A 102 8.10 -11.33 -3.05
N ASP A 103 7.88 -10.02 -3.19
CA ASP A 103 7.32 -9.21 -2.11
C ASP A 103 5.87 -9.60 -1.86
N ALA A 104 5.07 -9.81 -2.89
CA ALA A 104 3.71 -10.35 -2.79
C ALA A 104 3.70 -11.80 -2.22
N GLU A 105 4.62 -12.69 -2.68
CA GLU A 105 4.76 -14.04 -2.16
C GLU A 105 5.14 -14.05 -0.67
N PHE A 106 6.05 -13.18 -0.26
CA PHE A 106 6.44 -13.05 1.14
C PHE A 106 5.26 -12.61 2.00
N SER A 107 4.54 -11.56 1.59
CA SER A 107 3.37 -11.06 2.31
C SER A 107 2.26 -12.12 2.42
N ALA A 108 1.97 -12.85 1.34
CA ALA A 108 1.02 -13.96 1.35
C ALA A 108 1.41 -15.05 2.34
N LYS A 109 2.70 -15.41 2.37
CA LYS A 109 3.23 -16.42 3.31
C LYS A 109 3.12 -15.97 4.76
N GLN A 110 3.46 -14.71 5.06
CA GLN A 110 3.34 -14.16 6.41
C GLN A 110 1.89 -14.13 6.88
N LEU A 111 0.95 -13.81 5.97
CA LEU A 111 -0.47 -13.87 6.27
C LEU A 111 -0.91 -15.32 6.60
N ALA A 112 -0.47 -16.29 5.80
CA ALA A 112 -0.78 -17.71 6.02
C ALA A 112 -0.23 -18.25 7.34
N LEU A 113 0.87 -17.68 7.83
CA LEU A 113 1.50 -18.04 9.10
C LEU A 113 0.99 -17.23 10.29
N HIS A 114 0.08 -16.29 10.07
CA HIS A 114 -0.39 -15.32 11.07
C HIS A 114 0.75 -14.47 11.69
N GLU A 115 1.79 -14.21 10.92
CA GLU A 115 2.97 -13.42 11.33
C GLU A 115 2.93 -11.99 10.81
N ILE A 116 1.78 -11.53 10.30
CA ILE A 116 1.61 -10.15 9.84
C ILE A 116 1.58 -9.19 11.02
N VAL A 117 2.44 -8.19 10.98
CA VAL A 117 2.32 -7.01 11.84
C VAL A 117 1.40 -6.03 11.14
N GLU A 118 0.16 -5.95 11.61
CA GLU A 118 -0.85 -5.08 10.99
C GLU A 118 -0.59 -3.61 11.27
N VAL A 119 -0.79 -2.79 10.25
CA VAL A 119 -0.89 -1.34 10.36
C VAL A 119 -2.34 -0.96 10.61
N HIS A 120 -2.59 -0.23 11.69
CA HIS A 120 -3.91 0.31 11.96
C HIS A 120 -4.35 1.26 10.84
N VAL A 121 -5.52 0.98 10.27
CA VAL A 121 -6.15 1.84 9.25
C VAL A 121 -7.02 2.86 9.97
N PRO A 122 -6.64 4.15 10.01
CA PRO A 122 -7.44 5.17 10.66
C PRO A 122 -8.75 5.38 9.90
N ASP A 123 -9.75 5.95 10.56
CA ASP A 123 -10.91 6.47 9.87
C ASP A 123 -10.56 7.70 9.01
N CYS A 124 -11.49 8.11 8.15
CA CYS A 124 -11.25 9.22 7.22
C CYS A 124 -11.03 10.55 7.93
N GLU A 125 -11.65 10.76 9.10
CA GLU A 125 -11.49 11.99 9.89
C GLU A 125 -10.10 12.06 10.52
N CYS A 126 -9.65 10.96 11.13
CA CYS A 126 -8.31 10.85 11.71
C CYS A 126 -7.21 10.96 10.64
N GLU A 127 -7.43 10.38 9.45
CA GLU A 127 -6.50 10.51 8.33
C GLU A 127 -6.41 11.96 7.86
N GLY A 128 -7.55 12.62 7.63
CA GLY A 128 -7.59 14.03 7.24
C GLY A 128 -6.96 14.96 8.27
N ALA A 129 -7.17 14.72 9.56
CA ALA A 129 -6.54 15.49 10.62
C ALA A 129 -5.01 15.30 10.65
N ARG A 130 -4.55 14.07 10.42
CA ARG A 130 -3.10 13.76 10.31
C ARG A 130 -2.48 14.45 9.10
N ASP A 131 -3.09 14.36 7.93
CA ASP A 131 -2.60 15.00 6.70
C ASP A 131 -2.53 16.52 6.87
N LEU A 132 -3.55 17.12 7.45
CA LEU A 132 -3.57 18.54 7.76
C LEU A 132 -2.45 18.94 8.73
N SER A 133 -2.17 18.11 9.74
CA SER A 133 -1.10 18.37 10.71
C SER A 133 0.31 18.23 10.12
N GLN A 134 0.47 17.34 9.11
CA GLN A 134 1.75 17.10 8.44
C GLN A 134 2.02 18.07 7.28
N ALA A 135 0.99 18.60 6.65
CA ALA A 135 1.10 19.49 5.49
C ALA A 135 2.11 20.67 5.68
N PRO A 136 2.19 21.33 6.85
CA PRO A 136 3.18 22.38 7.06
C PRO A 136 4.63 21.87 7.05
N ALA A 137 4.87 20.67 7.57
CA ALA A 137 6.21 20.06 7.58
C ALA A 137 6.63 19.66 6.16
N ASP A 138 5.75 19.00 5.41
CA ASP A 138 5.97 18.63 4.02
C ASP A 138 6.21 19.85 3.12
N ALA A 139 5.47 20.92 3.33
CA ALA A 139 5.67 22.18 2.61
C ALA A 139 7.05 22.80 2.89
N ARG A 140 7.52 22.75 4.14
CA ARG A 140 8.86 23.23 4.51
C ARG A 140 9.97 22.38 3.90
N GLU A 141 9.78 21.07 3.86
CA GLU A 141 10.76 20.13 3.27
C GLU A 141 10.88 20.32 1.76
N ARG A 142 9.77 20.56 1.07
CA ARG A 142 9.72 20.79 -0.39
C ARG A 142 10.18 22.17 -0.81
N LEU A 143 10.10 23.17 0.05
CA LEU A 143 10.45 24.55 -0.25
C LEU A 143 11.87 24.74 -0.84
N PRO A 144 12.94 24.08 -0.33
CA PRO A 144 14.27 24.18 -0.92
C PRO A 144 14.32 23.66 -2.36
N CYS A 145 13.63 22.56 -2.66
CA CYS A 145 13.56 21.99 -4.01
C CYS A 145 12.90 22.97 -4.99
N TYR A 146 11.82 23.61 -4.59
CA TYR A 146 11.16 24.62 -5.43
C TYR A 146 12.03 25.86 -5.63
N ARG A 147 12.76 26.31 -4.61
CA ARG A 147 13.70 27.44 -4.74
C ARG A 147 14.87 27.14 -5.67
N GLN A 148 15.32 25.89 -5.74
CA GLN A 148 16.39 25.46 -6.65
C GLN A 148 15.88 25.23 -8.08
N ALA A 149 14.65 24.76 -8.23
CA ALA A 149 14.03 24.46 -9.52
C ALA A 149 13.47 25.70 -10.24
N ALA A 150 13.21 26.78 -9.54
CA ALA A 150 12.74 28.05 -10.12
C ALA A 150 13.93 28.97 -10.32
N PRO A 151 14.50 29.11 -11.54
CA PRO A 151 15.33 30.25 -11.87
C PRO A 151 14.41 31.47 -11.87
N LEU A 152 14.39 32.20 -10.76
CA LEU A 152 13.74 33.50 -10.71
C LEU A 152 14.53 34.49 -11.59
N GLN A 153 14.37 34.38 -12.89
CA GLN A 153 14.56 35.49 -13.80
C GLN A 153 13.33 36.37 -13.72
N VAL A 154 13.18 37.07 -12.61
CA VAL A 154 12.37 38.27 -12.57
C VAL A 154 13.24 39.33 -13.24
N PRO A 155 12.89 39.83 -14.44
CA PRO A 155 13.61 40.97 -15.03
C PRO A 155 13.50 42.14 -14.05
N ALA A 156 14.64 42.72 -13.66
CA ALA A 156 14.73 43.80 -12.71
C ALA A 156 14.07 45.15 -13.21
N GLN A 157 13.25 45.07 -14.24
CA GLN A 157 12.76 46.27 -14.95
C GLN A 157 11.31 46.67 -14.66
N GLU A 158 10.56 45.98 -13.84
CA GLU A 158 9.11 46.30 -13.67
C GLU A 158 8.70 46.84 -12.31
N TRP A 159 9.62 47.26 -11.44
CA TRP A 159 9.27 47.89 -10.17
C TRP A 159 9.62 49.39 -10.18
N ALA A 160 9.26 50.11 -11.24
CA ALA A 160 9.21 51.57 -11.18
C ALA A 160 7.92 51.96 -10.47
N VAL A 161 8.00 52.31 -9.18
CA VAL A 161 6.91 52.98 -8.46
C VAL A 161 6.68 54.34 -9.12
N PRO A 162 5.51 54.59 -9.67
CA PRO A 162 5.20 55.92 -10.22
C PRO A 162 5.18 56.96 -9.11
N PRO A 163 5.53 58.23 -9.40
CA PRO A 163 5.65 59.32 -8.44
C PRO A 163 4.35 59.68 -7.75
#